data_d5f1eeef11bb015718d16eadb3acf092
#
_entry.id   d5f1eeef11bb015718d16eadb3acf092
#
_cell.length_a   1.000
_cell.length_b   1.000
_cell.length_c   1.000
_cell.angle_alpha   90.00
_cell.angle_beta   90.00
_cell.angle_gamma   90.00
#
_symmetry.space_group_name_H-M   'P 1'
#
loop_
_entity.id
_entity.type
_entity.pdbx_description
1 polymer ?
#
loop_
_entity_poly.entity_id
_entity_poly.type
_entity_poly.pdbx_seq_one_letter_code
_entity_poly.pdbx_strand_id
1 'polypeptide(L)'
;VYKRQATGVSDAELKRRVGEAIGTGTGTYDLKTAGEQAKSAAAQLGGFLDVIKYVMLGFAGIAVLVGIFLIVNTFSMLIAQRTRELGLLRALGADRRQVRRSVLTEAVLLGVAGSTLGLAAGIGLAFGLIRLMSAFGMNLKATEMVIGRPTPVAAYTVGVGVTFVAAYLPARRAAAVSPMAALADAEVTGVGKP
;
A
#
# COMPACT_ATOMS: atom_id res chain seq x y z
N VAL A 1 25.61 -24.02 24.12
CA VAL A 1 25.73 -25.02 25.22
C VAL A 1 24.48 -25.89 25.17
N TYR A 2 24.57 -27.08 24.57
CA TYR A 2 23.49 -28.08 24.60
C TYR A 2 23.41 -28.67 26.01
N LYS A 3 22.42 -28.29 26.80
CA LYS A 3 22.09 -28.99 28.02
C LYS A 3 21.36 -30.28 27.63
N ARG A 4 21.97 -31.43 27.90
CA ARG A 4 21.32 -32.74 27.81
C ARG A 4 20.19 -32.76 28.85
N GLN A 5 18.94 -32.80 28.40
CA GLN A 5 17.83 -33.16 29.28
C GLN A 5 17.92 -34.65 29.61
N ALA A 6 17.71 -34.98 30.86
CA ALA A 6 17.59 -36.37 31.26
C ALA A 6 16.35 -36.97 30.56
N THR A 7 16.52 -38.05 29.84
CA THR A 7 15.46 -38.77 29.15
C THR A 7 14.40 -39.22 30.17
N GLY A 8 13.17 -38.69 30.03
CA GLY A 8 12.02 -39.12 30.82
C GLY A 8 11.39 -38.10 31.79
N VAL A 9 11.95 -36.90 31.90
CA VAL A 9 11.36 -35.83 32.76
C VAL A 9 10.69 -34.77 31.88
N SER A 10 9.39 -34.49 32.10
CA SER A 10 8.68 -33.44 31.39
C SER A 10 9.13 -32.04 31.88
N ASP A 11 9.06 -31.02 30.99
CA ASP A 11 9.41 -29.64 31.32
C ASP A 11 8.63 -29.12 32.54
N ALA A 12 7.39 -29.52 32.70
CA ALA A 12 6.53 -29.15 33.82
C ALA A 12 7.02 -29.76 35.15
N GLU A 13 7.44 -31.03 35.11
CA GLU A 13 7.97 -31.74 36.28
C GLU A 13 9.34 -31.18 36.67
N LEU A 14 10.20 -30.85 35.70
CA LEU A 14 11.47 -30.20 35.94
C LEU A 14 11.28 -28.83 36.58
N LYS A 15 10.33 -28.03 36.09
CA LYS A 15 9.96 -26.71 36.64
C LYS A 15 9.51 -26.83 38.09
N ARG A 16 8.69 -27.84 38.42
CA ARG A 16 8.20 -28.08 39.77
C ARG A 16 9.38 -28.46 40.72
N ARG A 17 10.20 -29.41 40.33
CA ARG A 17 11.34 -29.87 41.15
C ARG A 17 12.39 -28.77 41.41
N VAL A 18 12.69 -27.98 40.36
CA VAL A 18 13.59 -26.83 40.49
C VAL A 18 12.97 -25.74 41.35
N GLY A 19 11.68 -25.49 41.22
CA GLY A 19 10.94 -24.56 42.07
C GLY A 19 10.97 -24.95 43.55
N GLU A 20 10.76 -26.24 43.87
CA GLU A 20 10.84 -26.78 45.22
C GLU A 20 12.26 -26.68 45.79
N ALA A 21 13.29 -26.96 44.97
CA ALA A 21 14.68 -26.91 45.37
C ALA A 21 15.22 -25.50 45.63
N ILE A 22 14.73 -24.49 44.92
CA ILE A 22 15.15 -23.08 45.00
C ILE A 22 14.29 -22.29 46.02
N GLY A 23 13.19 -22.87 46.49
CA GLY A 23 12.33 -22.22 47.47
C GLY A 23 11.56 -21.01 46.89
N THR A 24 10.83 -21.23 45.81
CA THR A 24 10.06 -20.18 45.11
C THR A 24 8.94 -19.49 45.94
N GLY A 25 8.87 -19.77 47.25
CA GLY A 25 7.97 -19.10 48.18
C GLY A 25 8.29 -17.62 48.46
N THR A 26 9.47 -17.13 48.05
CA THR A 26 9.94 -15.77 48.38
C THR A 26 10.01 -14.81 47.20
N GLY A 27 9.39 -15.11 46.06
CA GLY A 27 9.10 -14.13 45.01
C GLY A 27 10.27 -13.58 44.17
N THR A 28 11.50 -14.14 44.33
CA THR A 28 12.71 -13.57 43.71
C THR A 28 13.05 -14.19 42.34
N TYR A 29 12.49 -15.35 41.98
CA TYR A 29 12.84 -16.04 40.75
C TYR A 29 11.58 -16.46 39.96
N ASP A 30 11.48 -16.03 38.67
CA ASP A 30 10.45 -16.47 37.72
C ASP A 30 11.03 -17.61 36.85
N LEU A 31 10.67 -18.85 37.21
CA LEU A 31 11.10 -20.04 36.49
C LEU A 31 10.27 -20.24 35.23
N LYS A 32 10.88 -20.01 34.09
CA LYS A 32 10.28 -20.25 32.76
C LYS A 32 10.92 -21.46 32.10
N THR A 33 10.12 -22.33 31.52
CA THR A 33 10.63 -23.40 30.67
C THR A 33 11.19 -22.81 29.36
N ALA A 34 12.09 -23.53 28.69
CA ALA A 34 12.63 -23.10 27.41
C ALA A 34 11.48 -22.81 26.38
N GLY A 35 10.41 -23.61 26.41
CA GLY A 35 9.24 -23.41 25.57
C GLY A 35 8.43 -22.16 25.95
N GLU A 36 8.26 -21.87 27.24
CA GLU A 36 7.61 -20.62 27.73
C GLU A 36 8.44 -19.39 27.38
N GLN A 37 9.77 -19.49 27.52
CA GLN A 37 10.69 -18.42 27.14
C GLN A 37 10.64 -18.15 25.64
N ALA A 38 10.67 -19.20 24.80
CA ALA A 38 10.55 -19.06 23.36
C ALA A 38 9.20 -18.43 22.94
N LYS A 39 8.10 -18.85 23.57
CA LYS A 39 6.76 -18.26 23.32
C LYS A 39 6.68 -16.80 23.73
N SER A 40 7.23 -16.44 24.90
CA SER A 40 7.23 -15.04 25.35
C SER A 40 8.11 -14.14 24.48
N ALA A 41 9.28 -14.64 24.05
CA ALA A 41 10.14 -13.93 23.10
C ALA A 41 9.45 -13.77 21.72
N ALA A 42 8.80 -14.83 21.24
CA ALA A 42 8.02 -14.77 19.99
C ALA A 42 6.84 -13.79 20.09
N ALA A 43 6.15 -13.75 21.23
CA ALA A 43 5.06 -12.81 21.46
C ALA A 43 5.54 -11.34 21.52
N GLN A 44 6.69 -11.09 22.17
CA GLN A 44 7.29 -9.75 22.19
C GLN A 44 7.74 -9.29 20.80
N LEU A 45 8.39 -10.20 20.04
CA LEU A 45 8.76 -9.94 18.65
C LEU A 45 7.51 -9.70 17.78
N GLY A 46 6.46 -10.50 17.96
CA GLY A 46 5.19 -10.31 17.27
C GLY A 46 4.58 -8.94 17.54
N GLY A 47 4.52 -8.51 18.78
CA GLY A 47 4.03 -7.19 19.16
C GLY A 47 4.84 -6.05 18.54
N PHE A 48 6.16 -6.17 18.53
CA PHE A 48 7.04 -5.19 17.88
C PHE A 48 6.82 -5.13 16.36
N LEU A 49 6.69 -6.29 15.70
CA LEU A 49 6.41 -6.37 14.27
C LEU A 49 5.03 -5.81 13.92
N ASP A 50 4.03 -6.01 14.79
CA ASP A 50 2.71 -5.42 14.60
C ASP A 50 2.75 -3.88 14.68
N VAL A 51 3.50 -3.31 15.61
CA VAL A 51 3.70 -1.84 15.67
C VAL A 51 4.33 -1.34 14.38
N ILE A 52 5.40 -1.97 13.90
CA ILE A 52 6.04 -1.60 12.62
C ILE A 52 5.04 -1.69 11.47
N LYS A 53 4.26 -2.77 11.40
CA LYS A 53 3.22 -2.94 10.39
C LYS A 53 2.19 -1.81 10.39
N TYR A 54 1.68 -1.42 11.55
CA TYR A 54 0.71 -0.31 11.65
C TYR A 54 1.32 1.04 11.28
N VAL A 55 2.57 1.28 11.67
CA VAL A 55 3.30 2.49 11.25
C VAL A 55 3.47 2.51 9.73
N MET A 56 3.89 1.40 9.13
CA MET A 56 4.03 1.28 7.66
C MET A 56 2.69 1.46 6.94
N LEU A 57 1.59 0.91 7.48
CA LEU A 57 0.25 1.13 6.94
C LEU A 57 -0.18 2.60 7.06
N GLY A 58 0.19 3.28 8.12
CA GLY A 58 -0.05 4.72 8.28
C GLY A 58 0.66 5.53 7.19
N PHE A 59 1.94 5.27 6.96
CA PHE A 59 2.69 5.90 5.88
C PHE A 59 2.11 5.58 4.50
N ALA A 60 1.71 4.32 4.27
CA ALA A 60 1.04 3.93 3.04
C ALA A 60 -0.28 4.70 2.84
N GLY A 61 -1.07 4.88 3.89
CA GLY A 61 -2.29 5.68 3.87
C GLY A 61 -2.04 7.15 3.47
N ILE A 62 -1.01 7.77 4.06
CA ILE A 62 -0.60 9.14 3.69
C ILE A 62 -0.15 9.19 2.22
N ALA A 63 0.66 8.23 1.78
CA ALA A 63 1.10 8.16 0.38
C ALA A 63 -0.08 8.03 -0.59
N VAL A 64 -1.09 7.23 -0.25
CA VAL A 64 -2.33 7.10 -1.03
C VAL A 64 -3.08 8.43 -1.08
N LEU A 65 -3.22 9.15 0.03
CA LEU A 65 -3.89 10.46 0.06
C LEU A 65 -3.18 11.49 -0.82
N VAL A 66 -1.85 11.56 -0.74
CA VAL A 66 -1.04 12.43 -1.60
C VAL A 66 -1.20 12.02 -3.06
N GLY A 67 -1.19 10.72 -3.35
CA GLY A 67 -1.43 10.18 -4.70
C GLY A 67 -2.80 10.58 -5.26
N ILE A 68 -3.87 10.47 -4.47
CA ILE A 68 -5.21 10.91 -4.85
C ILE A 68 -5.19 12.39 -5.23
N PHE A 69 -4.56 13.23 -4.39
CA PHE A 69 -4.47 14.67 -4.63
C PHE A 69 -3.74 14.99 -5.95
N LEU A 70 -2.60 14.32 -6.20
CA LEU A 70 -1.84 14.48 -7.44
C LEU A 70 -2.63 14.02 -8.65
N ILE A 71 -3.31 12.87 -8.57
CA ILE A 71 -4.15 12.35 -9.66
C ILE A 71 -5.30 13.32 -9.98
N VAL A 72 -6.03 13.79 -8.95
CA VAL A 72 -7.13 14.76 -9.14
C VAL A 72 -6.62 16.03 -9.82
N ASN A 73 -5.48 16.55 -9.39
CA ASN A 73 -4.88 17.76 -9.97
C ASN A 73 -4.47 17.54 -11.42
N THR A 74 -3.76 16.44 -11.71
CA THR A 74 -3.30 16.11 -13.07
C THR A 74 -4.47 15.92 -14.03
N PHE A 75 -5.47 15.12 -13.64
CA PHE A 75 -6.66 14.92 -14.47
C PHE A 75 -7.46 16.21 -14.66
N SER A 76 -7.57 17.05 -13.64
CA SER A 76 -8.27 18.33 -13.75
C SER A 76 -7.58 19.25 -14.75
N MET A 77 -6.24 19.31 -14.72
CA MET A 77 -5.45 20.09 -15.68
C MET A 77 -5.56 19.52 -17.10
N LEU A 78 -5.43 18.20 -17.25
CA LEU A 78 -5.53 17.53 -18.54
C LEU A 78 -6.92 17.77 -19.20
N ILE A 79 -7.99 17.68 -18.41
CA ILE A 79 -9.35 17.95 -18.85
C ILE A 79 -9.52 19.42 -19.24
N ALA A 80 -8.96 20.35 -18.46
CA ALA A 80 -9.00 21.78 -18.81
C ALA A 80 -8.34 22.06 -20.16
N GLN A 81 -7.20 21.42 -20.45
CA GLN A 81 -6.52 21.53 -21.74
C GLN A 81 -7.34 20.96 -22.91
N ARG A 82 -8.12 19.88 -22.68
CA ARG A 82 -8.96 19.21 -23.70
C ARG A 82 -10.40 19.68 -23.73
N THR A 83 -10.75 20.74 -22.97
CA THR A 83 -12.14 21.21 -22.85
C THR A 83 -12.74 21.55 -24.19
N ARG A 84 -11.98 22.16 -25.10
CA ARG A 84 -12.42 22.51 -26.45
C ARG A 84 -12.74 21.29 -27.31
N GLU A 85 -11.87 20.28 -27.29
CA GLU A 85 -12.06 19.00 -28.01
C GLU A 85 -13.30 18.27 -27.50
N LEU A 86 -13.47 18.23 -26.17
CA LEU A 86 -14.64 17.62 -25.54
C LEU A 86 -15.93 18.38 -25.84
N GLY A 87 -15.87 19.71 -25.92
CA GLY A 87 -16.98 20.57 -26.34
C GLY A 87 -17.37 20.29 -27.78
N LEU A 88 -16.40 20.19 -28.69
CA LEU A 88 -16.62 19.88 -30.10
C LEU A 88 -17.24 18.49 -30.29
N LEU A 89 -16.73 17.48 -29.61
CA LEU A 89 -17.30 16.13 -29.63
C LEU A 89 -18.77 16.13 -29.20
N ARG A 90 -19.11 16.94 -28.20
CA ARG A 90 -20.49 17.07 -27.75
C ARG A 90 -21.37 17.84 -28.74
N ALA A 91 -20.83 18.86 -29.42
CA ALA A 91 -21.55 19.57 -30.50
C ALA A 91 -21.85 18.64 -31.68
N LEU A 92 -20.98 17.67 -31.95
CA LEU A 92 -21.17 16.60 -32.94
C LEU A 92 -22.10 15.46 -32.47
N GLY A 93 -22.68 15.56 -31.26
CA GLY A 93 -23.69 14.62 -30.74
C GLY A 93 -23.17 13.57 -29.75
N ALA A 94 -21.94 13.68 -29.25
CA ALA A 94 -21.46 12.77 -28.21
C ALA A 94 -22.20 12.93 -26.87
N ASP A 95 -22.68 11.85 -26.30
CA ASP A 95 -23.38 11.85 -25.02
C ASP A 95 -22.41 12.07 -23.83
N ARG A 96 -22.89 12.69 -22.77
CA ARG A 96 -22.15 12.91 -21.51
C ARG A 96 -21.61 11.61 -20.93
N ARG A 97 -22.33 10.52 -21.09
CA ARG A 97 -21.88 9.18 -20.66
C ARG A 97 -20.65 8.71 -21.43
N GLN A 98 -20.60 8.98 -22.72
CA GLN A 98 -19.51 8.56 -23.58
C GLN A 98 -18.22 9.30 -23.21
N VAL A 99 -18.28 10.63 -23.03
CA VAL A 99 -17.14 11.44 -22.58
C VAL A 99 -16.61 10.95 -21.22
N ARG A 100 -17.51 10.77 -20.24
CA ARG A 100 -17.13 10.29 -18.92
C ARG A 100 -16.49 8.90 -18.97
N ARG A 101 -17.05 7.99 -19.78
CA ARG A 101 -16.54 6.62 -19.91
C ARG A 101 -15.15 6.60 -20.54
N SER A 102 -14.88 7.47 -21.51
CA SER A 102 -13.57 7.62 -22.14
C SER A 102 -12.51 8.03 -21.11
N VAL A 103 -12.78 9.08 -20.33
CA VAL A 103 -11.85 9.56 -19.27
C VAL A 103 -11.63 8.48 -18.19
N LEU A 104 -12.69 7.77 -17.76
CA LEU A 104 -12.56 6.73 -16.76
C LEU A 104 -11.81 5.50 -17.30
N THR A 105 -11.95 5.17 -18.59
CA THR A 105 -11.16 4.08 -19.20
C THR A 105 -9.67 4.44 -19.22
N GLU A 106 -9.33 5.67 -19.58
CA GLU A 106 -7.96 6.19 -19.51
C GLU A 106 -7.40 6.08 -18.08
N ALA A 107 -8.19 6.49 -17.08
CA ALA A 107 -7.82 6.37 -15.67
C ALA A 107 -7.55 4.91 -15.24
N VAL A 108 -8.39 3.96 -15.67
CA VAL A 108 -8.20 2.54 -15.38
C VAL A 108 -6.93 2.01 -16.01
N LEU A 109 -6.67 2.35 -17.28
CA LEU A 109 -5.43 1.94 -17.97
C LEU A 109 -4.18 2.47 -17.26
N LEU A 110 -4.20 3.75 -16.86
CA LEU A 110 -3.12 4.36 -16.08
C LEU A 110 -3.01 3.73 -14.70
N GLY A 111 -4.12 3.39 -14.05
CA GLY A 111 -4.16 2.68 -12.79
C GLY A 111 -3.52 1.28 -12.88
N VAL A 112 -3.80 0.54 -13.93
CA VAL A 112 -3.20 -0.79 -14.18
C VAL A 112 -1.70 -0.65 -14.44
N ALA A 113 -1.29 0.28 -15.32
CA ALA A 113 0.13 0.51 -15.60
C ALA A 113 0.89 0.95 -14.35
N GLY A 114 0.35 1.90 -13.58
CA GLY A 114 0.91 2.36 -12.32
C GLY A 114 0.99 1.28 -11.27
N SER A 115 -0.03 0.44 -11.14
CA SER A 115 -0.02 -0.71 -10.21
C SER A 115 1.05 -1.74 -10.59
N THR A 116 1.23 -1.99 -11.87
CA THR A 116 2.27 -2.92 -12.36
C THR A 116 3.67 -2.40 -12.05
N LEU A 117 3.93 -1.12 -12.38
CA LEU A 117 5.22 -0.48 -12.11
C LEU A 117 5.49 -0.36 -10.62
N GLY A 118 4.47 0.04 -9.84
CA GLY A 118 4.55 0.14 -8.38
C GLY A 118 4.82 -1.20 -7.70
N LEU A 119 4.16 -2.26 -8.14
CA LEU A 119 4.40 -3.62 -7.64
C LEU A 119 5.82 -4.09 -7.96
N ALA A 120 6.28 -3.90 -9.20
CA ALA A 120 7.62 -4.27 -9.61
C ALA A 120 8.69 -3.48 -8.83
N ALA A 121 8.51 -2.17 -8.68
CA ALA A 121 9.42 -1.32 -7.91
C ALA A 121 9.40 -1.70 -6.41
N GLY A 122 8.23 -1.97 -5.83
CA GLY A 122 8.09 -2.38 -4.44
C GLY A 122 8.79 -3.71 -4.14
N ILE A 123 8.64 -4.70 -5.02
CA ILE A 123 9.35 -5.98 -4.93
C ILE A 123 10.86 -5.75 -5.05
N GLY A 124 11.29 -4.96 -6.04
CA GLY A 124 12.70 -4.64 -6.23
C GLY A 124 13.34 -3.95 -5.03
N LEU A 125 12.65 -2.99 -4.44
CA LEU A 125 13.09 -2.30 -3.21
C LEU A 125 13.19 -3.27 -2.02
N ALA A 126 12.22 -4.16 -1.87
CA ALA A 126 12.23 -5.16 -0.79
C ALA A 126 13.43 -6.11 -0.93
N PHE A 127 13.70 -6.62 -2.13
CA PHE A 127 14.91 -7.42 -2.41
C PHE A 127 16.20 -6.64 -2.16
N GLY A 128 16.26 -5.39 -2.60
CA GLY A 128 17.41 -4.52 -2.39
C GLY A 128 17.69 -4.29 -0.91
N LEU A 129 16.64 -4.03 -0.12
CA LEU A 129 16.74 -3.83 1.32
C LEU A 129 17.24 -5.10 2.05
N ILE A 130 16.67 -6.27 1.71
CA ILE A 130 17.11 -7.55 2.27
C ILE A 130 18.58 -7.81 1.97
N ARG A 131 19.03 -7.55 0.74
CA ARG A 131 20.44 -7.69 0.37
C ARG A 131 21.34 -6.72 1.12
N LEU A 132 20.91 -5.50 1.29
CA LEU A 132 21.65 -4.48 2.06
C LEU A 132 21.80 -4.92 3.52
N MET A 133 20.71 -5.36 4.17
CA MET A 133 20.76 -5.86 5.55
C MET A 133 21.65 -7.09 5.69
N SER A 134 21.63 -7.99 4.71
CA SER A 134 22.51 -9.16 4.66
C SER A 134 23.99 -8.77 4.57
N ALA A 135 24.34 -7.71 3.83
CA ALA A 135 25.70 -7.18 3.75
C ALA A 135 26.21 -6.61 5.09
N PHE A 136 25.32 -6.12 5.95
CA PHE A 136 25.63 -5.69 7.33
C PHE A 136 25.65 -6.85 8.35
N GLY A 137 25.65 -8.11 7.89
CA GLY A 137 25.76 -9.29 8.76
C GLY A 137 24.44 -9.73 9.39
N MET A 138 23.32 -9.11 9.06
CA MET A 138 21.99 -9.59 9.45
C MET A 138 21.58 -10.74 8.52
N ASN A 139 21.74 -11.97 8.97
CA ASN A 139 21.33 -13.17 8.24
C ASN A 139 19.80 -13.30 8.15
N LEU A 140 19.16 -12.38 7.44
CA LEU A 140 17.80 -12.56 7.00
C LEU A 140 17.85 -13.56 5.84
N LYS A 141 17.30 -14.75 6.06
CA LYS A 141 17.17 -15.76 5.00
C LYS A 141 16.24 -15.22 3.93
N ALA A 142 16.81 -14.47 2.98
CA ALA A 142 16.10 -13.89 1.84
C ALA A 142 15.42 -14.93 0.93
N THR A 143 15.73 -16.20 1.14
CA THR A 143 15.21 -17.36 0.39
C THR A 143 13.71 -17.61 0.64
N GLU A 144 13.10 -17.00 1.65
CA GLU A 144 11.70 -17.22 2.01
C GLU A 144 10.82 -15.99 1.80
N MET A 145 11.19 -15.09 0.87
CA MET A 145 10.27 -14.01 0.48
C MET A 145 9.12 -14.61 -0.36
N VAL A 146 8.10 -15.08 0.34
CA VAL A 146 6.89 -15.59 -0.30
C VAL A 146 6.01 -14.41 -0.71
N ILE A 147 6.08 -14.04 -2.00
CA ILE A 147 5.13 -13.11 -2.59
C ILE A 147 3.81 -13.85 -2.76
N GLY A 148 2.98 -13.81 -1.73
CA GLY A 148 1.67 -14.47 -1.75
C GLY A 148 0.73 -13.80 -2.77
N ARG A 149 -0.25 -14.56 -3.26
CA ARG A 149 -1.34 -14.05 -4.13
C ARG A 149 -2.06 -12.79 -3.61
N PRO A 150 -2.23 -12.58 -2.29
CA PRO A 150 -2.86 -11.36 -1.78
C PRO A 150 -2.08 -10.08 -2.09
N THR A 151 -0.76 -10.14 -2.24
CA THR A 151 0.05 -8.94 -2.52
C THR A 151 -0.28 -8.28 -3.86
N PRO A 152 -0.23 -8.97 -5.01
CA PRO A 152 -0.62 -8.37 -6.28
C PRO A 152 -2.10 -7.99 -6.29
N VAL A 153 -3.00 -8.80 -5.71
CA VAL A 153 -4.43 -8.48 -5.64
C VAL A 153 -4.65 -7.17 -4.87
N ALA A 154 -4.02 -6.99 -3.72
CA ALA A 154 -4.10 -5.75 -2.95
C ALA A 154 -3.52 -4.56 -3.74
N ALA A 155 -2.36 -4.71 -4.39
CA ALA A 155 -1.71 -3.67 -5.16
C ALA A 155 -2.61 -3.16 -6.31
N TYR A 156 -3.20 -4.07 -7.09
CA TYR A 156 -4.11 -3.69 -8.17
C TYR A 156 -5.44 -3.15 -7.66
N THR A 157 -6.00 -3.73 -6.61
CA THR A 157 -7.27 -3.24 -6.04
C THR A 157 -7.12 -1.81 -5.51
N VAL A 158 -6.06 -1.54 -4.77
CA VAL A 158 -5.78 -0.20 -4.26
C VAL A 158 -5.39 0.74 -5.38
N GLY A 159 -4.43 0.38 -6.24
CA GLY A 159 -3.91 1.28 -7.28
C GLY A 159 -4.97 1.65 -8.32
N VAL A 160 -5.69 0.66 -8.86
CA VAL A 160 -6.77 0.92 -9.83
C VAL A 160 -7.97 1.59 -9.16
N GLY A 161 -8.35 1.13 -7.95
CA GLY A 161 -9.47 1.69 -7.21
C GLY A 161 -9.25 3.17 -6.85
N VAL A 162 -8.07 3.50 -6.33
CA VAL A 162 -7.69 4.88 -5.99
C VAL A 162 -7.68 5.77 -7.23
N THR A 163 -7.08 5.31 -8.33
CA THR A 163 -7.02 6.06 -9.58
C THR A 163 -8.42 6.29 -10.16
N PHE A 164 -9.27 5.27 -10.13
CA PHE A 164 -10.65 5.38 -10.57
C PHE A 164 -11.45 6.40 -9.75
N VAL A 165 -11.38 6.32 -8.42
CA VAL A 165 -12.07 7.25 -7.51
C VAL A 165 -11.55 8.67 -7.69
N ALA A 166 -10.23 8.86 -7.77
CA ALA A 166 -9.61 10.17 -7.97
C ALA A 166 -10.01 10.80 -9.31
N ALA A 167 -10.09 10.01 -10.39
CA ALA A 167 -10.49 10.48 -11.72
C ALA A 167 -11.99 10.71 -11.85
N TYR A 168 -12.82 10.16 -10.97
CA TYR A 168 -14.28 10.23 -11.10
C TYR A 168 -14.84 11.66 -11.03
N LEU A 169 -14.36 12.48 -10.08
CA LEU A 169 -14.77 13.87 -9.95
C LEU A 169 -14.37 14.72 -11.18
N PRO A 170 -13.11 14.71 -11.64
CA PRO A 170 -12.72 15.40 -12.86
C PRO A 170 -13.51 14.91 -14.10
N ALA A 171 -13.72 13.59 -14.24
CA ALA A 171 -14.48 13.02 -15.33
C ALA A 171 -15.95 13.49 -15.37
N ARG A 172 -16.59 13.66 -14.21
CA ARG A 172 -17.93 14.27 -14.13
C ARG A 172 -17.94 15.73 -14.56
N ARG A 173 -16.94 16.50 -14.16
CA ARG A 173 -16.79 17.91 -14.57
C ARG A 173 -16.58 18.02 -16.08
N ALA A 174 -15.71 17.19 -16.66
CA ALA A 174 -15.50 17.12 -18.10
C ALA A 174 -16.80 16.87 -18.89
N ALA A 175 -17.60 15.92 -18.41
CA ALA A 175 -18.89 15.61 -19.03
C ALA A 175 -19.96 16.72 -18.86
N ALA A 176 -19.77 17.66 -17.95
CA ALA A 176 -20.72 18.75 -17.68
C ALA A 176 -20.48 20.01 -18.53
N VAL A 177 -19.32 20.12 -19.20
CA VAL A 177 -18.96 21.28 -20.04
C VAL A 177 -20.03 21.48 -21.14
N SER A 178 -20.62 22.69 -21.23
CA SER A 178 -21.59 22.99 -22.27
C SER A 178 -20.89 23.28 -23.62
N PRO A 179 -21.43 22.81 -24.75
CA PRO A 179 -20.84 23.09 -26.06
C PRO A 179 -20.70 24.58 -26.35
N MET A 180 -21.69 25.38 -25.92
CA MET A 180 -21.68 26.83 -26.10
C MET A 180 -20.56 27.52 -25.29
N ALA A 181 -20.31 27.11 -24.04
CA ALA A 181 -19.24 27.70 -23.25
C ALA A 181 -17.85 27.38 -23.82
N ALA A 182 -17.66 26.16 -24.34
CA ALA A 182 -16.41 25.76 -24.97
C ALA A 182 -16.09 26.53 -26.26
N LEU A 183 -17.10 27.05 -26.96
CA LEU A 183 -16.96 27.87 -28.16
C LEU A 183 -16.78 29.35 -27.82
N ALA A 184 -17.47 29.87 -26.78
CA ALA A 184 -17.37 31.26 -26.34
C ALA A 184 -15.99 31.64 -25.81
N ASP A 185 -15.32 30.76 -25.07
CA ASP A 185 -13.93 30.95 -24.62
C ASP A 185 -12.92 31.04 -25.79
N ALA A 186 -13.27 30.49 -26.94
CA ALA A 186 -12.44 30.57 -28.14
C ALA A 186 -12.48 31.97 -28.83
N GLU A 187 -13.59 32.69 -28.72
CA GLU A 187 -13.69 34.03 -29.28
C GLU A 187 -12.93 35.07 -28.45
N VAL A 188 -12.93 34.93 -27.12
CA VAL A 188 -12.24 35.88 -26.23
C VAL A 188 -10.70 35.80 -26.37
N THR A 189 -10.15 34.64 -26.67
CA THR A 189 -8.72 34.46 -26.92
C THR A 189 -8.27 34.80 -28.34
N GLY A 190 -9.21 34.90 -29.30
CA GLY A 190 -8.93 35.24 -30.70
C GLY A 190 -8.91 36.75 -31.01
N VAL A 191 -9.40 37.58 -30.10
CA VAL A 191 -9.33 39.05 -30.23
C VAL A 191 -8.10 39.56 -29.49
N GLY A 192 -6.93 39.11 -29.95
CA GLY A 192 -5.66 39.76 -29.65
C GLY A 192 -5.62 41.10 -30.32
N LYS A 193 -5.51 42.13 -29.52
CA LYS A 193 -5.34 43.53 -29.88
C LYS A 193 -4.30 43.76 -30.98
N PRO A 194 -4.49 44.74 -31.83
CA PRO A 194 -3.45 45.25 -32.75
C PRO A 194 -2.24 45.79 -32.00
#